data_0eb4b54cf3dec160705d21f8e4c6f56e
#
_entry.id   0eb4b54cf3dec160705d21f8e4c6f56e
#
_cell.length_a   1.000
_cell.length_b   1.000
_cell.length_c   1.000
_cell.angle_alpha   90.00
_cell.angle_beta   90.00
_cell.angle_gamma   90.00
#
_symmetry.space_group_name_H-M   'P 1'
#
loop_
_entity.id
_entity.type
_entity.pdbx_description
1 polymer ?
#
loop_
_entity_poly.entity_id
_entity_poly.type
_entity_poly.pdbx_seq_one_letter_code
_entity_poly.pdbx_strand_id
1 'polypeptide(L)'
;MKLPLSKYVWFDGKYVLTQKAQVPITTHALHYGTSIFEGIRAYWNGENLHVFRLEEHVKRFRKSGQFYNISLNFTDEQITNAVIGICKKNKIKKSCYIRPFYFIGDYGINLHVTEKAPTNVAIFTFPFGDLFNKNGITATIVSWRKFSDNSTPTQAKMGGNYLNSIIATQEAKRNGVDEAILLDQNGNVSEAPGENIFIVKDXQLITPSLSSSALEGITRDAILKIGKDLDIDVIERDFTRSELIMSDEIFLTGTAAEITPVISMDSKKIGQENLEILQKR
;
A
#
# COMPACT_ATOMS: atom_id res chain seq x y z
N MET A 1 -5.94 15.36 -9.98
CA MET A 1 -4.62 15.94 -10.34
C MET A 1 -3.84 14.94 -11.19
N LYS A 2 -3.22 15.40 -12.31
CA LYS A 2 -2.41 14.52 -13.17
C LYS A 2 -1.04 14.31 -12.52
N LEU A 3 -0.60 13.04 -12.41
CA LEU A 3 0.70 12.73 -11.83
C LEU A 3 1.84 13.29 -12.71
N PRO A 4 2.89 13.85 -12.10
CA PRO A 4 4.07 14.31 -12.85
C PRO A 4 4.98 13.13 -13.20
N LEU A 5 4.49 12.25 -14.07
CA LEU A 5 5.22 11.05 -14.47
C LEU A 5 6.56 11.38 -15.12
N SER A 6 7.55 10.53 -14.89
CA SER A 6 8.85 10.62 -15.54
C SER A 6 8.70 10.40 -17.06
N LYS A 7 9.73 10.79 -17.80
CA LYS A 7 9.70 10.78 -19.28
C LYS A 7 9.50 9.37 -19.86
N TYR A 8 10.10 8.36 -19.24
CA TYR A 8 10.05 6.97 -19.72
C TYR A 8 9.35 6.08 -18.71
N VAL A 9 8.66 5.06 -19.23
CA VAL A 9 8.18 3.89 -18.46
C VAL A 9 8.89 2.65 -19.01
N TRP A 10 9.07 1.65 -18.16
CA TRP A 10 9.47 0.32 -18.57
C TRP A 10 8.17 -0.45 -18.87
N PHE A 11 8.04 -0.99 -20.07
CA PHE A 11 6.81 -1.64 -20.51
C PHE A 11 7.19 -2.91 -21.29
N ASP A 12 6.83 -4.07 -20.75
CA ASP A 12 7.07 -5.39 -21.36
C ASP A 12 8.53 -5.55 -21.85
N GLY A 13 9.50 -5.20 -21.00
CA GLY A 13 10.92 -5.39 -21.29
C GLY A 13 11.59 -4.23 -22.01
N LYS A 14 10.87 -3.13 -22.32
CA LYS A 14 11.42 -2.02 -23.08
C LYS A 14 11.16 -0.68 -22.40
N TYR A 15 12.06 0.28 -22.59
CA TYR A 15 11.83 1.67 -22.18
C TYR A 15 11.07 2.38 -23.29
N VAL A 16 9.88 2.86 -22.98
CA VAL A 16 9.05 3.61 -23.94
C VAL A 16 8.72 4.99 -23.36
N LEU A 17 8.47 5.96 -24.23
CA LEU A 17 7.98 7.27 -23.78
C LEU A 17 6.63 7.08 -23.07
N THR A 18 6.46 7.75 -21.94
CA THR A 18 5.26 7.61 -21.10
C THR A 18 3.96 7.79 -21.89
N GLN A 19 3.94 8.79 -22.80
CA GLN A 19 2.76 9.06 -23.62
C GLN A 19 2.47 7.97 -24.65
N LYS A 20 3.42 7.07 -24.94
CA LYS A 20 3.26 5.94 -25.88
C LYS A 20 2.89 4.64 -25.18
N ALA A 21 2.91 4.61 -23.83
CA ALA A 21 2.52 3.45 -23.07
C ALA A 21 0.99 3.39 -23.03
N GLN A 22 0.40 2.65 -23.96
CA GLN A 22 -1.04 2.58 -24.18
C GLN A 22 -1.49 1.12 -24.20
N VAL A 23 -2.73 0.87 -23.85
CA VAL A 23 -3.34 -0.45 -23.87
C VAL A 23 -4.66 -0.41 -24.62
N PRO A 24 -5.07 -1.53 -25.26
CA PRO A 24 -6.38 -1.60 -25.92
C PRO A 24 -7.54 -1.44 -24.93
N ILE A 25 -8.67 -0.94 -25.38
CA ILE A 25 -9.87 -0.82 -24.54
C ILE A 25 -10.43 -2.18 -24.12
N THR A 26 -10.03 -3.24 -24.83
CA THR A 26 -10.38 -4.63 -24.51
C THR A 26 -9.44 -5.26 -23.48
N THR A 27 -8.53 -4.48 -22.90
CA THR A 27 -7.68 -4.92 -21.80
C THR A 27 -8.56 -5.38 -20.63
N HIS A 28 -8.45 -6.65 -20.27
CA HIS A 28 -9.29 -7.30 -19.26
C HIS A 28 -9.26 -6.55 -17.91
N ALA A 29 -8.11 -6.06 -17.53
CA ALA A 29 -7.95 -5.33 -16.26
C ALA A 29 -8.78 -4.04 -16.20
N LEU A 30 -9.09 -3.41 -17.34
CA LEU A 30 -9.95 -2.22 -17.39
C LEU A 30 -11.40 -2.56 -17.04
N HIS A 31 -11.82 -3.80 -17.29
CA HIS A 31 -13.19 -4.24 -17.05
C HIS A 31 -13.37 -4.87 -15.67
N TYR A 32 -12.35 -5.58 -15.17
CA TYR A 32 -12.50 -6.45 -13.99
C TYR A 32 -11.46 -6.21 -12.89
N GLY A 33 -10.58 -5.22 -13.06
CA GLY A 33 -9.56 -4.92 -12.05
C GLY A 33 -8.48 -6.00 -11.89
N THR A 34 -8.28 -6.84 -12.92
CA THR A 34 -7.32 -7.95 -12.88
C THR A 34 -5.89 -7.46 -13.08
N SER A 35 -5.40 -6.75 -12.08
CA SER A 35 -4.04 -6.21 -12.03
C SER A 35 -3.43 -6.42 -10.66
N ILE A 36 -2.14 -6.64 -10.63
CA ILE A 36 -1.32 -6.73 -9.41
C ILE A 36 -0.39 -5.52 -9.44
N PHE A 37 -0.19 -4.87 -8.30
CA PHE A 37 0.70 -3.72 -8.27
C PHE A 37 1.52 -3.66 -7.00
N GLU A 38 2.61 -2.91 -7.06
CA GLU A 38 3.42 -2.55 -5.91
C GLU A 38 3.57 -1.04 -5.83
N GLY A 39 3.85 -0.57 -4.62
CA GLY A 39 4.27 0.78 -4.38
C GLY A 39 5.61 0.73 -3.65
N ILE A 40 6.63 1.34 -4.23
CA ILE A 40 7.99 1.29 -3.69
C ILE A 40 8.52 2.71 -3.56
N ARG A 41 9.11 3.03 -2.42
CA ARG A 41 9.79 4.31 -2.22
C ARG A 41 11.27 4.16 -2.56
N ALA A 42 11.82 5.20 -3.17
CA ALA A 42 13.25 5.36 -3.31
C ALA A 42 13.63 6.74 -2.74
N TYR A 43 14.66 6.76 -1.92
CA TYR A 43 15.10 7.93 -1.15
C TYR A 43 16.43 8.43 -1.70
N TRP A 44 16.49 9.73 -2.01
CA TRP A 44 17.70 10.38 -2.51
C TRP A 44 18.46 10.99 -1.33
N ASN A 45 19.73 10.60 -1.15
CA ASN A 45 20.55 11.11 -0.04
C ASN A 45 21.49 12.26 -0.45
N GLY A 46 21.33 12.79 -1.68
CA GLY A 46 22.23 13.80 -2.25
C GLY A 46 23.23 13.23 -3.24
N GLU A 47 23.48 11.94 -3.18
CA GLU A 47 24.45 11.25 -4.04
C GLU A 47 23.84 10.04 -4.73
N ASN A 48 23.14 9.22 -3.97
CA ASN A 48 22.59 7.94 -4.45
C ASN A 48 21.09 7.83 -4.17
N LEU A 49 20.41 7.07 -5.02
CA LEU A 49 18.99 6.73 -4.86
C LEU A 49 18.89 5.34 -4.24
N HIS A 50 18.34 5.27 -3.04
CA HIS A 50 18.20 4.02 -2.28
C HIS A 50 16.77 3.50 -2.37
N VAL A 51 16.57 2.35 -3.01
CA VAL A 51 15.24 1.74 -3.14
C VAL A 51 14.97 0.91 -1.89
N PHE A 52 13.94 1.28 -1.15
CA PHE A 52 13.64 0.67 0.15
C PHE A 52 13.03 -0.73 -0.03
N ARG A 53 13.71 -1.75 0.52
CA ARG A 53 13.24 -3.14 0.61
C ARG A 53 12.73 -3.71 -0.73
N LEU A 54 13.49 -3.45 -1.79
CA LEU A 54 13.11 -3.84 -3.15
C LEU A 54 12.84 -5.34 -3.28
N GLU A 55 13.67 -6.18 -2.67
CA GLU A 55 13.54 -7.64 -2.74
C GLU A 55 12.19 -8.12 -2.23
N GLU A 56 11.76 -7.61 -1.05
CA GLU A 56 10.49 -8.00 -0.45
C GLU A 56 9.30 -7.52 -1.29
N HIS A 57 9.41 -6.33 -1.88
CA HIS A 57 8.38 -5.84 -2.81
C HIS A 57 8.27 -6.75 -4.04
N VAL A 58 9.39 -7.18 -4.61
CA VAL A 58 9.39 -8.05 -5.81
C VAL A 58 8.79 -9.42 -5.46
N LYS A 59 9.14 -9.97 -4.29
CA LYS A 59 8.56 -11.24 -3.82
C LYS A 59 7.05 -11.15 -3.66
N ARG A 60 6.55 -10.08 -3.01
CA ARG A 60 5.10 -9.89 -2.82
C ARG A 60 4.40 -9.63 -4.15
N PHE A 61 5.03 -8.89 -5.06
CA PHE A 61 4.55 -8.63 -6.41
C PHE A 61 4.21 -9.95 -7.12
N ARG A 62 5.14 -10.91 -7.09
CA ARG A 62 4.92 -12.23 -7.69
C ARG A 62 3.84 -13.02 -6.96
N LYS A 63 3.93 -13.09 -5.63
CA LYS A 63 2.98 -13.89 -4.82
C LYS A 63 1.55 -13.44 -5.01
N SER A 64 1.30 -12.14 -5.13
CA SER A 64 -0.05 -11.60 -5.26
C SER A 64 -0.80 -12.15 -6.48
N GLY A 65 -0.09 -12.44 -7.58
CA GLY A 65 -0.72 -12.96 -8.79
C GLY A 65 -1.10 -14.42 -8.74
N GLN A 66 -0.52 -15.17 -7.80
CA GLN A 66 -0.74 -16.63 -7.73
C GLN A 66 -2.21 -16.98 -7.46
N PHE A 67 -2.92 -16.14 -6.69
CA PHE A 67 -4.33 -16.38 -6.37
C PHE A 67 -5.24 -16.31 -7.60
N TYR A 68 -4.83 -15.58 -8.63
CA TYR A 68 -5.67 -15.31 -9.80
C TYR A 68 -5.13 -15.95 -11.06
N ASN A 69 -4.10 -16.80 -10.94
CA ASN A 69 -3.41 -17.41 -12.07
C ASN A 69 -2.88 -16.36 -13.06
N ILE A 70 -2.55 -15.16 -12.57
CA ILE A 70 -1.96 -14.12 -13.40
C ILE A 70 -0.43 -14.31 -13.37
N SER A 71 0.12 -14.70 -14.51
CA SER A 71 1.56 -15.01 -14.61
C SER A 71 2.37 -13.74 -14.79
N LEU A 72 3.38 -13.58 -13.95
CA LEU A 72 4.41 -12.56 -14.16
C LEU A 72 5.52 -13.17 -15.02
N ASN A 73 5.58 -12.79 -16.29
CA ASN A 73 6.43 -13.41 -17.32
C ASN A 73 7.89 -12.92 -17.30
N PHE A 74 8.34 -12.42 -16.14
CA PHE A 74 9.71 -11.97 -15.90
C PHE A 74 10.17 -12.56 -14.57
N THR A 75 11.47 -12.88 -14.48
CA THR A 75 12.04 -13.37 -13.22
C THR A 75 12.11 -12.23 -12.19
N ASP A 76 12.30 -12.58 -10.92
CA ASP A 76 12.46 -11.57 -9.85
C ASP A 76 13.68 -10.69 -10.13
N GLU A 77 14.76 -11.28 -10.63
CA GLU A 77 15.96 -10.54 -11.03
C GLU A 77 15.66 -9.55 -12.16
N GLN A 78 14.89 -9.97 -13.17
CA GLN A 78 14.51 -9.08 -14.28
C GLN A 78 13.64 -7.91 -13.79
N ILE A 79 12.70 -8.15 -12.88
CA ILE A 79 11.86 -7.07 -12.30
C ILE A 79 12.74 -6.14 -11.45
N THR A 80 13.63 -6.69 -10.62
CA THR A 80 14.56 -5.90 -9.80
C THR A 80 15.40 -4.98 -10.71
N ASN A 81 15.96 -5.55 -11.78
CA ASN A 81 16.78 -4.79 -12.74
C ASN A 81 15.94 -3.75 -13.48
N ALA A 82 14.66 -4.05 -13.77
CA ALA A 82 13.76 -3.11 -14.43
C ALA A 82 13.44 -1.91 -13.51
N VAL A 83 13.22 -2.16 -12.22
CA VAL A 83 12.99 -1.09 -11.22
C VAL A 83 14.22 -0.17 -11.13
N ILE A 84 15.39 -0.74 -11.00
CA ILE A 84 16.64 0.03 -10.94
C ILE A 84 16.87 0.75 -12.28
N GLY A 85 16.66 0.03 -13.37
CA GLY A 85 16.88 0.53 -14.73
C GLY A 85 16.01 1.71 -15.09
N ILE A 86 14.72 1.70 -14.72
CA ILE A 86 13.83 2.81 -15.05
C ILE A 86 14.22 4.08 -14.26
N CYS A 87 14.71 3.93 -13.04
CA CYS A 87 15.23 5.06 -12.26
C CYS A 87 16.47 5.66 -12.94
N LYS A 88 17.38 4.81 -13.40
CA LYS A 88 18.58 5.25 -14.13
C LYS A 88 18.22 5.89 -15.47
N LYS A 89 17.30 5.28 -16.24
CA LYS A 89 16.85 5.78 -17.54
C LYS A 89 16.24 7.18 -17.44
N ASN A 90 15.51 7.43 -16.36
CA ASN A 90 14.89 8.72 -16.09
C ASN A 90 15.84 9.71 -15.36
N LYS A 91 17.08 9.30 -15.05
CA LYS A 91 18.08 10.11 -14.36
C LYS A 91 17.53 10.72 -13.06
N ILE A 92 16.85 9.89 -12.26
CA ILE A 92 16.18 10.36 -11.05
C ILE A 92 17.22 10.75 -9.99
N LYS A 93 17.13 12.01 -9.52
CA LYS A 93 17.97 12.58 -8.47
C LYS A 93 17.14 13.25 -7.38
N LYS A 94 15.99 12.63 -7.06
CA LYS A 94 15.06 13.08 -6.01
C LYS A 94 14.37 11.83 -5.46
N SER A 95 13.91 11.91 -4.23
CA SER A 95 13.07 10.85 -3.69
C SER A 95 11.84 10.68 -4.58
N CYS A 96 11.45 9.44 -4.81
CA CYS A 96 10.40 9.15 -5.78
C CYS A 96 9.59 7.94 -5.38
N TYR A 97 8.45 7.80 -6.04
CA TYR A 97 7.58 6.64 -5.94
C TYR A 97 7.72 5.84 -7.22
N ILE A 98 7.84 4.53 -7.07
CA ILE A 98 7.97 3.58 -8.18
C ILE A 98 6.73 2.69 -8.14
N ARG A 99 6.01 2.59 -9.26
CA ARG A 99 4.80 1.77 -9.39
C ARG A 99 5.01 0.65 -10.41
N PRO A 100 5.48 -0.53 -9.96
CA PRO A 100 5.38 -1.71 -10.81
C PRO A 100 3.95 -2.24 -10.79
N PHE A 101 3.45 -2.69 -11.94
CA PHE A 101 2.18 -3.41 -11.99
C PHE A 101 2.16 -4.33 -13.20
N TYR A 102 1.45 -5.44 -13.08
CA TYR A 102 1.17 -6.33 -14.20
C TYR A 102 -0.31 -6.68 -14.19
N PHE A 103 -0.82 -7.00 -15.35
CA PHE A 103 -2.27 -7.09 -15.52
C PHE A 103 -2.60 -7.98 -16.70
N ILE A 104 -3.80 -8.55 -16.67
CA ILE A 104 -4.31 -9.29 -17.81
C ILE A 104 -4.62 -8.28 -18.92
N GLY A 105 -3.96 -8.46 -20.06
CA GLY A 105 -4.03 -7.55 -21.20
C GLY A 105 -5.27 -7.76 -22.06
N ASP A 106 -5.08 -7.74 -23.38
CA ASP A 106 -6.16 -7.83 -24.37
C ASP A 106 -6.76 -9.23 -24.39
N TYR A 107 -7.72 -9.49 -23.49
CA TYR A 107 -8.39 -10.79 -23.31
C TYR A 107 -9.91 -10.66 -23.38
N GLY A 108 -10.41 -9.46 -23.57
CA GLY A 108 -11.85 -9.18 -23.68
C GLY A 108 -12.58 -9.31 -22.34
N ILE A 109 -13.79 -9.85 -22.40
CA ILE A 109 -14.70 -9.88 -21.25
C ILE A 109 -14.96 -11.30 -20.73
N ASN A 110 -14.04 -12.23 -20.96
CA ASN A 110 -14.17 -13.61 -20.53
C ASN A 110 -13.79 -13.74 -19.04
N LEU A 111 -14.74 -14.19 -18.21
CA LEU A 111 -14.47 -14.41 -16.77
C LEU A 111 -13.63 -15.67 -16.52
N HIS A 112 -13.59 -16.61 -17.47
CA HIS A 112 -12.73 -17.78 -17.35
C HIS A 112 -11.32 -17.42 -17.79
N VAL A 113 -10.50 -16.95 -16.85
CA VAL A 113 -9.10 -16.60 -17.10
C VAL A 113 -8.26 -17.86 -17.03
N THR A 114 -7.65 -18.21 -18.15
CA THR A 114 -6.75 -19.37 -18.24
C THR A 114 -5.29 -18.89 -18.18
N GLU A 115 -4.38 -19.83 -18.02
CA GLU A 115 -2.94 -19.58 -18.06
C GLU A 115 -2.45 -18.99 -19.39
N LYS A 116 -3.30 -19.04 -20.43
CA LYS A 116 -3.01 -18.47 -21.76
C LYS A 116 -3.36 -16.99 -21.86
N ALA A 117 -3.97 -16.39 -20.82
CA ALA A 117 -4.33 -14.99 -20.85
C ALA A 117 -3.07 -14.12 -20.99
N PRO A 118 -3.07 -13.16 -21.91
CA PRO A 118 -1.90 -12.29 -22.08
C PRO A 118 -1.67 -11.43 -20.86
N THR A 119 -0.43 -11.31 -20.40
CA THR A 119 -0.06 -10.47 -19.27
C THR A 119 0.91 -9.40 -19.75
N ASN A 120 0.61 -8.16 -19.41
CA ASN A 120 1.50 -7.03 -19.64
C ASN A 120 2.08 -6.54 -18.32
N VAL A 121 3.29 -6.00 -18.34
CA VAL A 121 4.00 -5.49 -17.16
C VAL A 121 4.46 -4.07 -17.43
N ALA A 122 4.23 -3.16 -16.49
CA ALA A 122 4.72 -1.80 -16.62
C ALA A 122 5.30 -1.30 -15.30
N ILE A 123 6.30 -0.42 -15.39
CA ILE A 123 6.88 0.24 -14.22
C ILE A 123 7.05 1.72 -14.56
N PHE A 124 6.41 2.59 -13.77
CA PHE A 124 6.59 4.03 -13.94
C PHE A 124 7.04 4.68 -12.63
N THR A 125 7.56 5.89 -12.73
CA THR A 125 8.09 6.63 -11.58
C THR A 125 7.59 8.08 -11.61
N PHE A 126 7.49 8.68 -10.43
CA PHE A 126 7.20 10.10 -10.29
C PHE A 126 7.80 10.63 -8.99
N PRO A 127 8.17 11.93 -8.94
CA PRO A 127 8.65 12.52 -7.69
C PRO A 127 7.56 12.43 -6.63
N PHE A 128 7.93 12.09 -5.40
CA PHE A 128 6.95 11.91 -4.34
C PHE A 128 7.52 12.38 -3.01
N GLY A 129 6.80 13.29 -2.39
CA GLY A 129 7.09 13.78 -1.06
C GLY A 129 6.17 13.15 -0.03
N ASP A 130 5.65 13.96 0.88
CA ASP A 130 4.77 13.50 1.94
C ASP A 130 3.34 13.34 1.41
N LEU A 131 2.71 12.21 1.74
CA LEU A 131 1.30 11.97 1.43
C LEU A 131 0.39 12.73 2.40
N PHE A 132 0.74 12.68 3.68
CA PHE A 132 -0.03 13.26 4.77
C PHE A 132 0.79 14.30 5.52
N ASN A 133 0.10 15.08 6.34
CA ASN A 133 0.75 16.02 7.26
C ASN A 133 1.52 15.21 8.32
N LYS A 134 2.82 15.48 8.45
CA LYS A 134 3.69 14.79 9.41
C LYS A 134 3.35 15.09 10.86
N ASN A 135 2.64 16.21 11.12
CA ASN A 135 2.22 16.57 12.47
C ASN A 135 0.95 15.83 12.90
N GLY A 136 0.42 15.00 12.02
CA GLY A 136 -0.73 14.14 12.30
C GLY A 136 -1.95 14.45 11.47
N ILE A 137 -2.84 13.46 11.40
CA ILE A 137 -4.06 13.50 10.60
C ILE A 137 -5.27 13.18 11.47
N THR A 138 -6.44 13.50 10.93
CA THR A 138 -7.73 13.12 11.53
C THR A 138 -8.26 11.88 10.79
N ALA A 139 -8.91 10.98 11.54
CA ALA A 139 -9.46 9.75 10.94
C ALA A 139 -10.81 9.41 11.54
N THR A 140 -11.57 8.59 10.83
CA THR A 140 -12.86 8.10 11.30
C THR A 140 -13.06 6.65 10.88
N ILE A 141 -13.75 5.87 11.70
CA ILE A 141 -14.21 4.55 11.32
C ILE A 141 -15.40 4.73 10.39
N VAL A 142 -15.26 4.22 9.15
CA VAL A 142 -16.29 4.35 8.12
C VAL A 142 -17.33 3.23 8.22
N SER A 143 -18.46 3.41 7.54
CA SER A 143 -19.55 2.43 7.53
C SER A 143 -19.21 1.16 6.74
N TRP A 144 -18.32 1.29 5.73
CA TRP A 144 -17.91 0.15 4.90
C TRP A 144 -16.99 -0.78 5.67
N ARG A 145 -17.17 -2.09 5.49
CA ARG A 145 -16.30 -3.10 6.10
C ARG A 145 -15.20 -3.48 5.12
N LYS A 146 -14.07 -3.87 5.66
CA LYS A 146 -13.02 -4.51 4.86
C LYS A 146 -13.56 -5.85 4.36
N PHE A 147 -13.35 -6.15 3.08
CA PHE A 147 -13.75 -7.45 2.52
C PHE A 147 -13.00 -8.57 3.24
N SER A 148 -13.65 -9.70 3.40
CA SER A 148 -13.03 -10.86 4.07
C SER A 148 -12.15 -11.64 3.09
N ASP A 149 -11.23 -12.43 3.64
CA ASP A 149 -10.38 -13.30 2.84
C ASP A 149 -11.20 -14.38 2.11
N ASN A 150 -12.43 -14.66 2.59
CA ASN A 150 -13.36 -15.56 1.92
C ASN A 150 -14.05 -14.90 0.72
N SER A 151 -13.94 -13.58 0.56
CA SER A 151 -14.50 -12.86 -0.59
C SER A 151 -13.48 -12.72 -1.70
N THR A 152 -12.32 -12.15 -1.36
CA THR A 152 -11.15 -12.08 -2.24
C THR A 152 -9.88 -12.16 -1.37
N PRO A 153 -8.78 -12.70 -1.90
CA PRO A 153 -7.56 -12.84 -1.10
C PRO A 153 -7.07 -11.49 -0.57
N THR A 154 -7.06 -11.32 0.75
CA THR A 154 -6.63 -10.08 1.42
C THR A 154 -5.13 -9.87 1.32
N GLN A 155 -4.37 -10.95 1.13
CA GLN A 155 -2.90 -10.89 1.03
C GLN A 155 -2.40 -10.64 -0.39
N ALA A 156 -3.31 -10.56 -1.38
CA ALA A 156 -2.94 -10.19 -2.75
C ALA A 156 -3.11 -8.68 -2.93
N LYS A 157 -2.02 -8.01 -3.34
CA LYS A 157 -2.06 -6.56 -3.61
C LYS A 157 -2.64 -6.35 -5.01
N MET A 158 -3.94 -6.62 -5.14
CA MET A 158 -4.68 -6.63 -6.42
C MET A 158 -5.47 -5.34 -6.61
N GLY A 159 -5.41 -4.79 -7.82
CA GLY A 159 -6.10 -3.54 -8.15
C GLY A 159 -7.59 -3.57 -7.85
N GLY A 160 -8.26 -4.67 -8.19
CA GLY A 160 -9.71 -4.82 -7.93
C GLY A 160 -10.09 -4.68 -6.46
N ASN A 161 -9.22 -5.11 -5.54
CA ASN A 161 -9.48 -5.01 -4.10
C ASN A 161 -9.54 -3.55 -3.62
N TYR A 162 -8.94 -2.63 -4.36
CA TYR A 162 -8.88 -1.20 -3.99
C TYR A 162 -10.19 -0.44 -4.24
N LEU A 163 -11.19 -1.06 -4.88
CA LEU A 163 -12.52 -0.46 -4.94
C LEU A 163 -13.10 -0.25 -3.54
N ASN A 164 -12.86 -1.21 -2.64
CA ASN A 164 -13.25 -1.09 -1.22
C ASN A 164 -12.53 0.10 -0.55
N SER A 165 -11.24 0.27 -0.83
CA SER A 165 -10.44 1.40 -0.31
C SER A 165 -10.99 2.75 -0.82
N ILE A 166 -11.35 2.81 -2.09
CA ILE A 166 -11.86 4.05 -2.72
C ILE A 166 -13.16 4.50 -2.06
N ILE A 167 -14.13 3.59 -1.86
CA ILE A 167 -15.42 3.98 -1.25
C ILE A 167 -15.22 4.38 0.21
N ALA A 168 -14.31 3.74 0.93
CA ALA A 168 -13.97 4.11 2.32
C ALA A 168 -13.38 5.52 2.37
N THR A 169 -12.40 5.81 1.50
CA THR A 169 -11.78 7.14 1.42
C THR A 169 -12.82 8.22 1.09
N GLN A 170 -13.74 7.93 0.16
CA GLN A 170 -14.79 8.88 -0.20
C GLN A 170 -15.70 9.22 0.99
N GLU A 171 -16.02 8.22 1.82
CA GLU A 171 -16.82 8.45 3.03
C GLU A 171 -16.05 9.33 4.03
N ALA A 172 -14.79 9.02 4.29
CA ALA A 172 -13.95 9.83 5.19
C ALA A 172 -13.91 11.30 4.72
N LYS A 173 -13.70 11.52 3.42
CA LYS A 173 -13.65 12.88 2.87
C LYS A 173 -15.00 13.61 3.00
N ARG A 174 -16.12 12.91 2.80
CA ARG A 174 -17.45 13.49 3.03
C ARG A 174 -17.65 13.87 4.50
N ASN A 175 -17.05 13.11 5.42
CA ASN A 175 -17.09 13.37 6.85
C ASN A 175 -16.09 14.45 7.30
N GLY A 176 -15.32 15.02 6.38
CA GLY A 176 -14.40 16.12 6.65
C GLY A 176 -13.10 15.70 7.35
N VAL A 177 -12.73 14.42 7.27
CA VAL A 177 -11.49 13.93 7.89
C VAL A 177 -10.48 13.46 6.82
N ASP A 178 -9.24 13.28 7.26
CA ASP A 178 -8.14 12.99 6.35
C ASP A 178 -8.13 11.54 5.88
N GLU A 179 -8.51 10.57 6.73
CA GLU A 179 -8.41 9.16 6.36
C GLU A 179 -9.50 8.31 7.04
N ALA A 180 -9.77 7.16 6.40
CA ALA A 180 -10.72 6.16 6.88
C ALA A 180 -10.02 5.08 7.68
N ILE A 181 -10.74 4.47 8.63
CA ILE A 181 -10.36 3.21 9.25
C ILE A 181 -11.47 2.21 8.96
N LEU A 182 -11.12 1.04 8.47
CA LEU A 182 -12.09 -0.02 8.17
C LEU A 182 -12.06 -1.07 9.29
N LEU A 183 -13.24 -1.53 9.66
CA LEU A 183 -13.40 -2.72 10.50
C LEU A 183 -13.55 -3.95 9.60
N ASP A 184 -13.14 -5.10 10.09
CA ASP A 184 -13.36 -6.36 9.40
C ASP A 184 -14.83 -6.82 9.56
N GLN A 185 -15.16 -7.99 9.04
CA GLN A 185 -16.52 -8.52 9.10
C GLN A 185 -16.97 -8.87 10.52
N ASN A 186 -16.03 -9.07 11.43
CA ASN A 186 -16.30 -9.37 12.84
C ASN A 186 -16.40 -8.12 13.73
N GLY A 187 -16.12 -6.94 13.16
CA GLY A 187 -16.16 -5.67 13.89
C GLY A 187 -14.83 -5.31 14.54
N ASN A 188 -13.77 -6.05 14.30
CA ASN A 188 -12.43 -5.70 14.75
C ASN A 188 -11.79 -4.69 13.80
N VAL A 189 -10.86 -3.89 14.31
CA VAL A 189 -10.11 -2.95 13.49
C VAL A 189 -9.24 -3.74 12.49
N SER A 190 -9.32 -3.35 11.22
CA SER A 190 -8.55 -3.98 10.15
C SER A 190 -7.36 -3.11 9.72
N GLU A 191 -7.62 -2.14 8.88
CA GLU A 191 -6.58 -1.24 8.34
C GLU A 191 -7.23 0.00 7.74
N ALA A 192 -6.43 0.94 7.28
CA ALA A 192 -6.87 2.09 6.49
C ALA A 192 -6.90 1.72 5.00
N PRO A 193 -7.44 2.57 4.10
CA PRO A 193 -7.54 2.26 2.68
C PRO A 193 -6.24 1.87 1.99
N GLY A 194 -5.11 2.46 2.38
CA GLY A 194 -3.80 2.16 1.81
C GLY A 194 -2.72 1.91 2.83
N GLU A 195 -3.06 1.83 4.13
CA GLU A 195 -2.11 1.76 5.23
C GLU A 195 -2.54 0.73 6.28
N ASN A 196 -1.56 0.08 6.90
CA ASN A 196 -1.80 -0.68 8.13
C ASN A 196 -1.91 0.29 9.32
N ILE A 197 -2.51 -0.19 10.41
CA ILE A 197 -2.71 0.63 11.62
C ILE A 197 -2.00 -0.01 12.81
N PHE A 198 -1.45 0.86 13.65
CA PHE A 198 -0.86 0.49 14.94
C PHE A 198 -1.47 1.36 16.02
N ILE A 199 -1.57 0.80 17.22
CA ILE A 199 -1.90 1.56 18.43
C ILE A 199 -0.80 1.33 19.45
N VAL A 200 -0.62 2.31 20.33
CA VAL A 200 0.16 2.17 21.56
C VAL A 200 -0.82 2.18 22.71
N LYS A 201 -0.68 1.22 23.61
CA LYS A 201 -1.53 1.13 24.80
C LYS A 201 -0.73 0.49 25.93
N ASP A 202 -0.64 1.18 27.05
CA ASP A 202 0.09 0.67 28.22
C ASP A 202 1.51 0.20 27.89
N UNK A 203 2.17 0.86 26.79
CA UNK A 203 3.38 0.59 26.48
C UNK A 203 3.63 -0.38 25.54
N GLN A 204 2.65 -0.93 25.21
CA GLN A 204 2.70 -1.99 24.21
C GLN A 204 2.41 -1.42 22.82
N LEU A 205 3.09 -1.93 21.80
CA LEU A 205 2.86 -1.61 20.40
C LEU A 205 2.01 -2.73 19.80
N ILE A 206 0.78 -2.39 19.39
CA ILE A 206 -0.21 -3.39 18.97
C ILE A 206 -0.66 -3.11 17.53
N THR A 207 -0.76 -4.15 16.71
CA THR A 207 -1.32 -4.04 15.35
C THR A 207 -2.27 -5.21 15.10
N PRO A 208 -3.31 -5.02 14.26
CA PRO A 208 -4.22 -6.13 13.96
C PRO A 208 -3.47 -7.32 13.35
N SER A 209 -3.93 -8.52 13.71
CA SER A 209 -3.45 -9.73 13.07
C SER A 209 -3.88 -9.76 11.60
N LEU A 210 -3.23 -10.55 10.78
CA LEU A 210 -3.61 -10.66 9.36
C LEU A 210 -4.99 -11.31 9.17
N SER A 211 -5.50 -12.02 10.19
CA SER A 211 -6.85 -12.58 10.17
C SER A 211 -7.95 -11.49 10.19
N SER A 212 -7.59 -10.25 10.57
CA SER A 212 -8.51 -9.10 10.50
C SER A 212 -8.60 -8.51 9.07
N SER A 213 -8.23 -9.27 8.06
CA SER A 213 -8.28 -8.87 6.64
C SER A 213 -7.28 -7.78 6.26
N ALA A 214 -6.27 -7.52 7.09
CA ALA A 214 -5.23 -6.54 6.81
C ALA A 214 -4.19 -7.12 5.84
N LEU A 215 -3.67 -6.28 4.93
CA LEU A 215 -2.58 -6.67 4.06
C LEU A 215 -1.28 -6.78 4.86
N GLU A 216 -0.45 -7.79 4.55
CA GLU A 216 0.89 -7.92 5.14
C GLU A 216 1.81 -6.83 4.58
N GLY A 217 1.80 -5.66 5.23
CA GLY A 217 2.54 -4.50 4.76
C GLY A 217 4.04 -4.60 4.99
N ILE A 218 4.84 -4.13 4.02
CA ILE A 218 6.31 -4.12 4.16
C ILE A 218 6.73 -3.08 5.20
N THR A 219 6.06 -1.92 5.23
CA THR A 219 6.29 -0.93 6.29
C THR A 219 5.83 -1.48 7.64
N ARG A 220 4.67 -2.18 7.69
CA ARG A 220 4.20 -2.86 8.91
C ARG A 220 5.29 -3.80 9.45
N ASP A 221 5.87 -4.64 8.60
CA ASP A 221 6.94 -5.56 8.98
C ASP A 221 8.18 -4.81 9.49
N ALA A 222 8.51 -3.69 8.87
CA ALA A 222 9.64 -2.86 9.33
C ALA A 222 9.38 -2.34 10.75
N ILE A 223 8.16 -1.86 11.03
CA ILE A 223 7.80 -1.36 12.37
C ILE A 223 7.84 -2.49 13.41
N LEU A 224 7.34 -3.68 13.07
CA LEU A 224 7.41 -4.83 13.98
C LEU A 224 8.86 -5.17 14.35
N LYS A 225 9.78 -5.11 13.39
CA LYS A 225 11.21 -5.36 13.61
C LYS A 225 11.84 -4.25 14.47
N ILE A 226 11.61 -3.00 14.10
CA ILE A 226 12.14 -1.84 14.83
C ILE A 226 11.65 -1.87 16.29
N GLY A 227 10.37 -2.16 16.52
CA GLY A 227 9.83 -2.25 17.86
C GLY A 227 10.58 -3.27 18.71
N LYS A 228 10.83 -4.45 18.15
CA LYS A 228 11.60 -5.50 18.84
C LYS A 228 13.04 -5.07 19.09
N ASP A 229 13.69 -4.42 18.12
CA ASP A 229 15.07 -3.94 18.26
C ASP A 229 15.19 -2.85 19.35
N LEU A 230 14.10 -2.14 19.62
CA LEU A 230 14.01 -1.12 20.68
C LEU A 230 13.50 -1.67 22.02
N ASP A 231 13.36 -2.99 22.14
CA ASP A 231 12.83 -3.67 23.33
C ASP A 231 11.42 -3.20 23.72
N ILE A 232 10.61 -2.84 22.71
CA ILE A 232 9.19 -2.51 22.91
C ILE A 232 8.39 -3.82 22.83
N ASP A 233 7.42 -3.99 23.73
CA ASP A 233 6.52 -5.15 23.70
C ASP A 233 5.59 -5.04 22.48
N VAL A 234 5.85 -5.85 21.45
CA VAL A 234 5.14 -5.80 20.15
C VAL A 234 4.16 -6.97 20.08
N ILE A 235 2.89 -6.65 19.88
CA ILE A 235 1.81 -7.64 19.87
C ILE A 235 1.00 -7.57 18.57
N GLU A 236 0.86 -8.70 17.91
CA GLU A 236 -0.03 -8.84 16.76
C GLU A 236 -1.31 -9.52 17.24
N ARG A 237 -2.40 -8.76 17.39
CA ARG A 237 -3.70 -9.29 17.83
C ARG A 237 -4.82 -8.38 17.36
N ASP A 238 -6.00 -8.96 17.30
CA ASP A 238 -7.21 -8.20 16.98
C ASP A 238 -7.57 -7.29 18.15
N PHE A 239 -8.19 -6.16 17.83
CA PHE A 239 -8.72 -5.23 18.82
C PHE A 239 -9.95 -4.51 18.29
N THR A 240 -10.75 -3.98 19.19
CA THR A 240 -12.06 -3.42 18.88
C THR A 240 -11.98 -1.90 18.64
N ARG A 241 -13.09 -1.36 18.10
CA ARG A 241 -13.29 0.10 17.98
C ARG A 241 -13.09 0.81 19.32
N SER A 242 -13.61 0.25 20.40
CA SER A 242 -13.48 0.87 21.74
C SER A 242 -12.02 0.96 22.14
N GLU A 243 -11.27 -0.10 21.91
CA GLU A 243 -9.84 -0.13 22.26
C GLU A 243 -9.06 0.86 21.41
N LEU A 244 -9.38 0.98 20.13
CA LEU A 244 -8.75 1.97 19.24
C LEU A 244 -8.92 3.39 19.81
N ILE A 245 -10.15 3.75 20.20
CA ILE A 245 -10.45 5.10 20.71
C ILE A 245 -9.80 5.35 22.08
N MET A 246 -9.58 4.30 22.85
CA MET A 246 -9.01 4.38 24.20
C MET A 246 -7.49 4.17 24.23
N SER A 247 -6.85 4.08 23.07
CA SER A 247 -5.40 3.90 23.00
C SER A 247 -4.65 5.22 23.27
N ASP A 248 -3.40 5.10 23.69
CA ASP A 248 -2.53 6.23 24.00
C ASP A 248 -2.06 6.95 22.74
N GLU A 249 -1.75 6.15 21.70
CA GLU A 249 -1.32 6.67 20.39
C GLU A 249 -1.92 5.81 19.28
N ILE A 250 -2.13 6.41 18.12
CA ILE A 250 -2.52 5.71 16.89
C ILE A 250 -1.61 6.22 15.77
N PHE A 251 -1.13 5.33 14.93
CA PHE A 251 -0.45 5.75 13.69
C PHE A 251 -0.69 4.76 12.56
N LEU A 252 -0.58 5.26 11.34
CA LEU A 252 -0.72 4.49 10.11
C LEU A 252 0.63 4.26 9.49
N THR A 253 0.79 3.13 8.79
CA THR A 253 2.06 2.79 8.13
C THR A 253 1.82 2.30 6.71
N GLY A 254 2.64 2.77 5.78
CA GLY A 254 2.58 2.34 4.39
C GLY A 254 3.69 2.96 3.56
N THR A 255 3.91 2.44 2.38
CA THR A 255 4.96 2.98 1.51
C THR A 255 4.74 4.47 1.20
N ALA A 256 3.51 4.86 0.89
CA ALA A 256 3.21 6.26 0.57
C ALA A 256 3.11 7.12 1.83
N ALA A 257 2.48 6.60 2.87
CA ALA A 257 2.24 7.32 4.14
C ALA A 257 3.46 7.34 5.06
N GLU A 258 4.39 6.42 4.86
CA GLU A 258 5.52 6.19 5.79
C GLU A 258 4.96 5.86 7.17
N ILE A 259 5.22 6.69 8.15
CA ILE A 259 4.60 6.61 9.49
C ILE A 259 3.84 7.91 9.68
N THR A 260 2.52 7.81 9.87
CA THR A 260 1.65 8.99 9.97
C THR A 260 0.84 8.92 11.26
N PRO A 261 1.08 9.83 12.21
CA PRO A 261 0.29 9.87 13.45
C PRO A 261 -1.18 10.23 13.19
N VAL A 262 -2.09 9.62 13.97
CA VAL A 262 -3.52 9.98 13.97
C VAL A 262 -3.80 10.74 15.27
N ILE A 263 -4.07 12.02 15.16
CA ILE A 263 -4.27 12.90 16.32
C ILE A 263 -5.73 13.05 16.73
N SER A 264 -6.66 12.56 15.87
CA SER A 264 -8.08 12.56 16.19
C SER A 264 -8.75 11.37 15.53
N MET A 265 -9.54 10.62 16.30
CA MET A 265 -10.30 9.45 15.85
C MET A 265 -11.77 9.62 16.22
N ASP A 266 -12.66 9.55 15.22
CA ASP A 266 -14.11 9.78 15.43
C ASP A 266 -14.39 11.07 16.23
N SER A 267 -13.70 12.15 15.86
CA SER A 267 -13.77 13.49 16.49
C SER A 267 -13.26 13.52 17.93
N LYS A 268 -12.63 12.46 18.42
CA LYS A 268 -12.02 12.42 19.75
C LYS A 268 -10.52 12.58 19.62
N LYS A 269 -9.94 13.50 20.39
CA LYS A 269 -8.48 13.70 20.40
C LYS A 269 -7.80 12.42 20.93
N ILE A 270 -6.76 11.98 20.25
CA ILE A 270 -5.94 10.83 20.63
C ILE A 270 -4.64 11.34 21.24
N GLY A 271 -4.26 10.72 22.33
CA GLY A 271 -3.04 11.06 23.07
C GLY A 271 -3.24 12.18 24.05
N GLN A 272 -2.45 12.17 25.13
CA GLN A 272 -2.34 13.30 26.05
C GLN A 272 -1.36 14.31 25.44
N GLU A 273 -1.30 15.52 26.00
CA GLU A 273 -0.52 16.65 25.46
C GLU A 273 0.97 16.37 25.24
N ASN A 274 1.44 15.20 25.61
CA ASN A 274 2.84 14.79 25.46
C ASN A 274 2.96 13.60 24.48
N LEU A 275 2.80 13.88 23.19
CA LEU A 275 3.10 12.94 22.10
C LEU A 275 4.61 12.67 22.03
N GLU A 276 5.16 11.89 22.95
CA GLU A 276 6.62 11.77 23.00
C GLU A 276 7.19 10.35 23.16
N ILE A 277 6.35 9.32 23.31
CA ILE A 277 6.92 8.03 23.73
C ILE A 277 7.61 7.28 22.57
N LEU A 278 7.06 7.31 21.37
CA LEU A 278 7.65 6.58 20.24
C LEU A 278 8.19 7.45 19.11
N GLN A 279 7.75 8.70 19.00
CA GLN A 279 8.22 9.59 17.93
C GLN A 279 9.64 10.13 18.17
N LYS A 280 10.14 10.06 19.39
CA LYS A 280 11.47 10.59 19.75
C LYS A 280 12.55 9.50 19.87
N ARG A 281 12.23 8.24 19.70
CA ARG A 281 13.19 7.13 19.67
C ARG A 281 13.39 6.64 18.25
#